data_8536b6586d6328ea9c34e7f7769b9489
#
_entry.id   8536b6586d6328ea9c34e7f7769b9489
#
_cell.length_a   1.000
_cell.length_b   1.000
_cell.length_c   1.000
_cell.angle_alpha   90.00
_cell.angle_beta   90.00
_cell.angle_gamma   90.00
#
_symmetry.space_group_name_H-M   'P 1'
#
loop_
_entity.id
_entity.type
_entity.pdbx_description
1 polymer ?
#
loop_
_entity_poly.entity_id
_entity_poly.type
_entity_poly.pdbx_seq_one_letter_code
_entity_poly.pdbx_strand_id
1 'polypeptide(L)'
;MIRIAAVGDLHYGAGSQDILRPSLLHLPDRADLLLLAGDLTRCGGTEEVRVLADDLRGLPIPMVAVLGNHDYHADREEEVRRVLEGVGVTVLEGEAVTLDIDGARIGIAGTKGFGGGFRGAHASDFGEPEMKAFVAHTKMLSDRLERALTDLEADLRIALLHYSPIETTLEGERLEIYPFLGSYLLAEAVDNAGADLILHGHAHHGTEKGRTPAGIPVRNVAQPVIRHAYNVYTLDASRQVIAAAGGVT
;
A
#
# COMPACT_ATOMS: atom_id res chain seq x y z
N MET A 1 -18.79 -5.72 10.11
CA MET A 1 -17.91 -6.06 8.96
C MET A 1 -17.52 -4.78 8.27
N ILE A 2 -16.24 -4.59 7.96
CA ILE A 2 -15.68 -3.39 7.33
C ILE A 2 -15.25 -3.74 5.91
N ARG A 3 -15.72 -2.97 4.94
CA ARG A 3 -15.43 -3.14 3.51
C ARG A 3 -14.32 -2.16 3.10
N ILE A 4 -13.22 -2.68 2.61
CA ILE A 4 -12.00 -1.92 2.29
C ILE A 4 -11.78 -1.98 0.78
N ALA A 5 -11.95 -0.87 0.09
CA ALA A 5 -11.50 -0.76 -1.29
C ALA A 5 -9.99 -0.49 -1.30
N ALA A 6 -9.26 -1.17 -2.18
CA ALA A 6 -7.83 -0.99 -2.29
C ALA A 6 -7.34 -1.11 -3.73
N VAL A 7 -6.39 -0.26 -4.09
CA VAL A 7 -5.67 -0.25 -5.37
C VAL A 7 -4.31 0.43 -5.21
N GLY A 8 -3.33 0.00 -5.97
CA GLY A 8 -2.02 0.65 -6.16
C GLY A 8 -1.67 0.73 -7.63
N ASP A 9 -0.51 1.34 -7.92
CA ASP A 9 0.07 1.39 -9.26
C ASP A 9 -0.87 1.99 -10.32
N LEU A 10 -1.49 3.11 -9.96
CA LEU A 10 -2.40 3.85 -10.81
C LEU A 10 -1.69 4.62 -11.93
N HIS A 11 -0.46 5.02 -11.69
CA HIS A 11 0.41 5.72 -12.63
C HIS A 11 -0.29 6.88 -13.39
N TYR A 12 -0.99 7.73 -12.65
CA TYR A 12 -1.63 8.91 -13.22
C TYR A 12 -0.63 9.81 -13.93
N GLY A 13 -0.91 10.09 -15.19
CA GLY A 13 -0.22 11.11 -15.99
C GLY A 13 -1.13 12.31 -16.23
N ALA A 14 -0.61 13.34 -16.85
CA ALA A 14 -1.37 14.56 -17.19
C ALA A 14 -2.59 14.31 -18.11
N GLY A 15 -2.64 13.16 -18.78
CA GLY A 15 -3.77 12.76 -19.64
C GLY A 15 -4.71 11.72 -19.02
N SER A 16 -4.64 11.48 -17.71
CA SER A 16 -5.42 10.45 -17.01
C SER A 16 -6.73 10.97 -16.40
N GLN A 17 -7.27 12.10 -16.89
CA GLN A 17 -8.51 12.66 -16.38
C GLN A 17 -9.66 11.65 -16.46
N ASP A 18 -10.47 11.60 -15.40
CA ASP A 18 -11.69 10.80 -15.30
C ASP A 18 -11.50 9.28 -15.48
N ILE A 19 -10.27 8.75 -15.31
CA ILE A 19 -10.03 7.30 -15.45
C ILE A 19 -10.68 6.53 -14.30
N LEU A 20 -10.46 6.95 -13.05
CA LEU A 20 -11.06 6.31 -11.88
C LEU A 20 -12.43 6.88 -11.51
N ARG A 21 -12.67 8.16 -11.80
CA ARG A 21 -13.86 8.89 -11.36
C ARG A 21 -15.18 8.12 -11.56
N PRO A 22 -15.46 7.50 -12.72
CA PRO A 22 -16.70 6.74 -12.91
C PRO A 22 -16.87 5.58 -11.94
N SER A 23 -15.78 4.85 -11.65
CA SER A 23 -15.79 3.73 -10.70
C SER A 23 -15.91 4.20 -9.25
N LEU A 24 -15.32 5.36 -8.92
CA LEU A 24 -15.33 5.94 -7.58
C LEU A 24 -16.69 6.53 -7.19
N LEU A 25 -17.55 6.94 -8.14
CA LEU A 25 -18.88 7.46 -7.85
C LEU A 25 -19.77 6.45 -7.10
N HIS A 26 -19.56 5.15 -7.31
CA HIS A 26 -20.32 4.08 -6.65
C HIS A 26 -19.56 3.45 -5.48
N LEU A 27 -18.36 3.95 -5.16
CA LEU A 27 -17.53 3.41 -4.10
C LEU A 27 -18.19 3.45 -2.72
N PRO A 28 -18.89 4.55 -2.31
CA PRO A 28 -19.52 4.62 -0.99
C PRO A 28 -20.59 3.56 -0.73
N ASP A 29 -21.22 3.05 -1.79
CA ASP A 29 -22.20 1.96 -1.69
C ASP A 29 -21.51 0.59 -1.47
N ARG A 30 -20.22 0.48 -1.76
CA ARG A 30 -19.47 -0.77 -1.82
C ARG A 30 -18.37 -0.90 -0.78
N ALA A 31 -17.84 0.22 -0.30
CA ALA A 31 -16.72 0.26 0.63
C ALA A 31 -16.87 1.38 1.65
N ASP A 32 -16.28 1.16 2.81
CA ASP A 32 -16.33 2.07 3.96
C ASP A 32 -15.06 2.91 4.06
N LEU A 33 -13.99 2.51 3.36
CA LEU A 33 -12.75 3.29 3.19
C LEU A 33 -12.03 2.90 1.89
N LEU A 34 -11.16 3.79 1.41
CA LEU A 34 -10.29 3.58 0.25
C LEU A 34 -8.82 3.62 0.67
N LEU A 35 -8.06 2.57 0.32
CA LEU A 35 -6.62 2.47 0.54
C LEU A 35 -5.85 2.50 -0.78
N LEU A 36 -4.86 3.38 -0.88
CA LEU A 36 -4.05 3.59 -2.07
C LEU A 36 -2.60 3.13 -1.80
N ALA A 37 -2.16 2.08 -2.48
CA ALA A 37 -0.93 1.35 -2.19
C ALA A 37 0.29 1.83 -3.02
N GLY A 38 0.44 3.13 -3.23
CA GLY A 38 1.59 3.75 -3.88
C GLY A 38 1.57 3.71 -5.41
N ASP A 39 2.59 4.32 -6.02
CA ASP A 39 2.71 4.57 -7.47
C ASP A 39 1.44 5.21 -8.03
N LEU A 40 1.03 6.27 -7.34
CA LEU A 40 -0.19 7.01 -7.64
C LEU A 40 -0.01 7.87 -8.89
N THR A 41 1.21 8.38 -9.08
CA THR A 41 1.61 9.17 -10.24
C THR A 41 2.60 8.40 -11.12
N ARG A 42 2.75 8.83 -12.37
CA ARG A 42 3.70 8.21 -13.30
C ARG A 42 5.15 8.57 -13.00
N CYS A 43 5.41 9.83 -12.61
CA CYS A 43 6.75 10.33 -12.39
C CYS A 43 6.85 11.31 -11.21
N GLY A 44 5.91 11.36 -10.29
CA GLY A 44 5.91 12.27 -9.14
C GLY A 44 5.68 13.74 -9.52
N GLY A 45 5.10 13.98 -10.69
CA GLY A 45 4.84 15.34 -11.18
C GLY A 45 3.61 15.98 -10.52
N THR A 46 3.69 17.29 -10.21
CA THR A 46 2.59 18.03 -9.58
C THR A 46 1.31 18.02 -10.42
N GLU A 47 1.43 18.12 -11.74
CA GLU A 47 0.27 18.04 -12.64
C GLU A 47 -0.39 16.65 -12.61
N GLU A 48 0.42 15.59 -12.52
CA GLU A 48 -0.06 14.21 -12.46
C GLU A 48 -0.89 13.97 -11.19
N VAL A 49 -0.37 14.40 -10.04
CA VAL A 49 -1.09 14.23 -8.76
C VAL A 49 -2.33 15.12 -8.68
N ARG A 50 -2.37 16.29 -9.32
CA ARG A 50 -3.57 17.12 -9.39
C ARG A 50 -4.70 16.43 -10.14
N VAL A 51 -4.38 15.75 -11.25
CA VAL A 51 -5.37 14.97 -12.02
C VAL A 51 -5.96 13.85 -11.15
N LEU A 52 -5.15 13.12 -10.41
CA LEU A 52 -5.64 12.12 -9.46
C LEU A 52 -6.47 12.75 -8.33
N ALA A 53 -5.99 13.86 -7.76
CA ALA A 53 -6.70 14.56 -6.69
C ALA A 53 -8.08 15.05 -7.14
N ASP A 54 -8.24 15.45 -8.40
CA ASP A 54 -9.55 15.83 -8.95
C ASP A 54 -10.50 14.63 -9.06
N ASP A 55 -10.00 13.44 -9.43
CA ASP A 55 -10.79 12.21 -9.43
C ASP A 55 -11.21 11.78 -8.01
N LEU A 56 -10.38 12.01 -7.00
CA LEU A 56 -10.65 11.67 -5.60
C LEU A 56 -11.51 12.70 -4.86
N ARG A 57 -11.57 13.93 -5.37
CA ARG A 57 -12.23 15.06 -4.70
C ARG A 57 -13.70 14.80 -4.38
N GLY A 58 -14.06 15.02 -3.11
CA GLY A 58 -15.44 14.95 -2.64
C GLY A 58 -15.97 13.54 -2.45
N LEU A 59 -15.12 12.51 -2.44
CA LEU A 59 -15.52 11.17 -1.99
C LEU A 59 -15.89 11.22 -0.50
N PRO A 60 -17.10 10.73 -0.12
CA PRO A 60 -17.61 10.84 1.24
C PRO A 60 -17.11 9.71 2.18
N ILE A 61 -16.03 9.04 1.84
CA ILE A 61 -15.41 7.98 2.66
C ILE A 61 -13.97 8.34 3.00
N PRO A 62 -13.41 7.86 4.13
CA PRO A 62 -12.00 8.02 4.44
C PRO A 62 -11.09 7.48 3.34
N MET A 63 -10.00 8.19 3.09
CA MET A 63 -8.98 7.79 2.12
C MET A 63 -7.61 7.81 2.79
N VAL A 64 -6.85 6.73 2.67
CA VAL A 64 -5.48 6.63 3.20
C VAL A 64 -4.56 6.13 2.11
N ALA A 65 -3.38 6.70 1.99
CA ALA A 65 -2.39 6.36 0.98
C ALA A 65 -0.99 6.18 1.57
N VAL A 66 -0.19 5.37 0.92
CA VAL A 66 1.27 5.47 0.93
C VAL A 66 1.73 5.91 -0.44
N LEU A 67 2.91 6.51 -0.54
CA LEU A 67 3.55 6.81 -1.82
C LEU A 67 4.31 5.58 -2.34
N GLY A 68 4.54 5.50 -3.64
CA GLY A 68 5.38 4.52 -4.29
C GLY A 68 6.68 5.12 -4.85
N ASN A 69 7.54 4.32 -5.44
CA ASN A 69 8.81 4.80 -5.99
C ASN A 69 8.64 5.77 -7.16
N HIS A 70 7.57 5.64 -7.94
CA HIS A 70 7.26 6.59 -9.01
C HIS A 70 6.86 7.97 -8.47
N ASP A 71 6.23 8.03 -7.30
CA ASP A 71 5.85 9.29 -6.66
C ASP A 71 7.08 10.08 -6.16
N TYR A 72 8.21 9.39 -5.92
CA TYR A 72 9.50 9.98 -5.54
C TYR A 72 10.38 10.37 -6.75
N HIS A 73 10.03 9.94 -7.97
CA HIS A 73 10.91 10.08 -9.14
C HIS A 73 11.32 11.52 -9.47
N ALA A 74 10.47 12.49 -9.19
CA ALA A 74 10.75 13.91 -9.44
C ALA A 74 11.36 14.66 -8.25
N ASP A 75 11.69 13.96 -7.13
CA ASP A 75 12.14 14.57 -5.86
C ASP A 75 11.14 15.63 -5.34
N ARG A 76 9.83 15.36 -5.47
CA ARG A 76 8.72 16.25 -5.08
C ARG A 76 7.65 15.54 -4.24
N GLU A 77 7.99 14.49 -3.54
CA GLU A 77 7.08 13.67 -2.74
C GLU A 77 6.29 14.50 -1.72
N GLU A 78 6.92 15.52 -1.13
CA GLU A 78 6.25 16.44 -0.21
C GLU A 78 5.18 17.31 -0.89
N GLU A 79 5.34 17.59 -2.17
CA GLU A 79 4.34 18.31 -2.96
C GLU A 79 3.20 17.37 -3.36
N VAL A 80 3.53 16.13 -3.76
CA VAL A 80 2.55 15.07 -4.02
C VAL A 80 1.69 14.84 -2.78
N ARG A 81 2.31 14.66 -1.60
CA ARG A 81 1.63 14.51 -0.31
C ARG A 81 0.66 15.67 -0.05
N ARG A 82 1.13 16.92 -0.12
CA ARG A 82 0.29 18.12 0.13
C ARG A 82 -0.92 18.22 -0.79
N VAL A 83 -0.79 17.85 -2.06
CA VAL A 83 -1.91 17.88 -3.01
C VAL A 83 -2.96 16.83 -2.65
N LEU A 84 -2.54 15.62 -2.31
CA LEU A 84 -3.44 14.54 -1.87
C LEU A 84 -4.14 14.89 -0.54
N GLU A 85 -3.41 15.41 0.43
CA GLU A 85 -3.97 15.86 1.72
C GLU A 85 -4.99 17.00 1.52
N GLY A 86 -4.77 17.86 0.53
CA GLY A 86 -5.67 18.94 0.15
C GLY A 86 -7.04 18.47 -0.36
N VAL A 87 -7.20 17.21 -0.70
CA VAL A 87 -8.48 16.60 -1.09
C VAL A 87 -8.99 15.55 -0.11
N GLY A 88 -8.38 15.48 1.09
CA GLY A 88 -8.83 14.63 2.19
C GLY A 88 -8.20 13.23 2.23
N VAL A 89 -7.13 12.97 1.50
CA VAL A 89 -6.34 11.74 1.62
C VAL A 89 -5.35 11.87 2.77
N THR A 90 -5.32 10.94 3.70
CA THR A 90 -4.25 10.82 4.70
C THR A 90 -3.07 10.07 4.09
N VAL A 91 -1.90 10.69 3.99
CA VAL A 91 -0.69 10.05 3.45
C VAL A 91 0.23 9.63 4.57
N LEU A 92 0.64 8.35 4.60
CA LEU A 92 1.47 7.74 5.64
C LEU A 92 2.86 7.39 5.07
N GLU A 93 3.91 7.65 5.86
CA GLU A 93 5.29 7.23 5.58
C GLU A 93 6.01 6.83 6.88
N GLY A 94 5.59 5.69 7.43
CA GLY A 94 6.05 5.17 8.72
C GLY A 94 5.24 5.66 9.91
N GLU A 95 4.04 6.20 9.65
CA GLU A 95 3.07 6.60 10.66
C GLU A 95 1.82 5.69 10.62
N ALA A 96 0.91 5.91 11.57
CA ALA A 96 -0.38 5.25 11.62
C ALA A 96 -1.52 6.24 11.82
N VAL A 97 -2.71 5.84 11.39
CA VAL A 97 -3.97 6.55 11.65
C VAL A 97 -5.02 5.56 12.17
N THR A 98 -5.88 6.01 13.07
CA THR A 98 -7.06 5.28 13.52
C THR A 98 -8.32 5.98 13.01
N LEU A 99 -9.22 5.21 12.41
CA LEU A 99 -10.51 5.67 11.88
C LEU A 99 -11.64 4.96 12.62
N ASP A 100 -12.66 5.71 13.02
CA ASP A 100 -13.90 5.15 13.56
C ASP A 100 -14.89 4.91 12.41
N ILE A 101 -15.17 3.65 12.12
CA ILE A 101 -16.08 3.24 11.04
C ILE A 101 -17.11 2.28 11.64
N ASP A 102 -18.38 2.65 11.60
CA ASP A 102 -19.52 1.87 12.12
C ASP A 102 -19.30 1.38 13.58
N GLY A 103 -18.61 2.19 14.40
CA GLY A 103 -18.34 1.89 15.80
C GLY A 103 -17.14 0.97 16.03
N ALA A 104 -16.41 0.59 14.99
CA ALA A 104 -15.14 -0.13 15.09
C ALA A 104 -13.95 0.80 14.83
N ARG A 105 -12.89 0.65 15.60
CA ARG A 105 -11.63 1.37 15.39
C ARG A 105 -10.75 0.60 14.40
N ILE A 106 -10.53 1.21 13.23
CA ILE A 106 -9.70 0.64 12.16
C ILE A 106 -8.36 1.37 12.17
N GLY A 107 -7.32 0.65 12.54
CA GLY A 107 -5.96 1.16 12.53
C GLY A 107 -5.25 0.83 11.22
N ILE A 108 -4.61 1.83 10.62
CA ILE A 108 -3.83 1.67 9.39
C ILE A 108 -2.44 2.22 9.66
N ALA A 109 -1.42 1.37 9.60
CA ALA A 109 -0.02 1.80 9.58
C ALA A 109 0.51 1.66 8.16
N GLY A 110 1.20 2.70 7.66
CA GLY A 110 1.62 2.75 6.27
C GLY A 110 3.06 3.19 6.08
N THR A 111 3.73 2.60 5.12
CA THR A 111 5.03 3.03 4.62
C THR A 111 5.19 2.62 3.15
N LYS A 112 5.94 3.42 2.39
CA LYS A 112 6.37 2.99 1.05
C LYS A 112 7.05 1.62 1.13
N GLY A 113 7.89 1.41 2.12
CA GLY A 113 8.82 0.29 2.16
C GLY A 113 10.00 0.50 1.19
N PHE A 114 10.81 -0.52 1.01
CA PHE A 114 11.95 -0.48 0.09
C PHE A 114 12.39 -1.90 -0.32
N GLY A 115 13.29 -1.99 -1.31
CA GLY A 115 13.94 -3.22 -1.71
C GLY A 115 14.86 -3.77 -0.62
N GLY A 116 15.43 -4.92 -0.83
CA GLY A 116 16.35 -5.59 0.10
C GLY A 116 16.42 -7.08 -0.15
N GLY A 117 15.38 -7.64 -0.73
CA GLY A 117 15.29 -9.06 -1.06
C GLY A 117 14.67 -9.91 0.03
N PHE A 118 14.70 -11.20 -0.17
CA PHE A 118 13.99 -12.18 0.63
C PHE A 118 14.94 -13.20 1.24
N ARG A 119 14.47 -14.01 2.19
CA ARG A 119 15.33 -14.96 2.90
C ARG A 119 16.03 -15.92 1.94
N GLY A 120 17.36 -15.97 2.01
CA GLY A 120 18.20 -16.76 1.10
C GLY A 120 18.70 -15.98 -0.12
N ALA A 121 18.11 -14.82 -0.46
CA ALA A 121 18.51 -13.96 -1.58
C ALA A 121 18.28 -12.48 -1.24
N HIS A 122 18.96 -11.97 -0.24
CA HIS A 122 18.82 -10.59 0.24
C HIS A 122 20.16 -9.84 0.30
N ALA A 123 20.08 -8.52 0.21
CA ALA A 123 21.21 -7.63 0.42
C ALA A 123 21.68 -7.69 1.89
N SER A 124 22.96 -7.52 2.10
CA SER A 124 23.57 -7.44 3.44
C SER A 124 24.27 -6.09 3.63
N ASP A 125 24.40 -5.66 4.87
CA ASP A 125 25.11 -4.43 5.25
C ASP A 125 26.65 -4.63 5.34
N PHE A 126 27.15 -5.50 4.48
CA PHE A 126 28.57 -5.79 4.34
C PHE A 126 29.13 -5.13 3.08
N GLY A 127 30.32 -4.53 3.20
CA GLY A 127 31.05 -3.95 2.06
C GLY A 127 30.95 -2.43 1.99
N GLU A 128 30.61 -1.92 0.82
CA GLU A 128 30.65 -0.51 0.43
C GLU A 128 29.61 0.36 1.17
N PRO A 129 29.89 1.65 1.36
CA PRO A 129 28.94 2.58 2.01
C PRO A 129 27.57 2.61 1.33
N GLU A 130 27.51 2.50 0.01
CA GLU A 130 26.28 2.52 -0.78
C GLU A 130 25.40 1.30 -0.46
N MET A 131 25.99 0.09 -0.35
CA MET A 131 25.26 -1.11 0.02
C MET A 131 24.77 -1.04 1.46
N LYS A 132 25.61 -0.54 2.37
CA LYS A 132 25.21 -0.30 3.77
C LYS A 132 24.08 0.70 3.88
N ALA A 133 24.12 1.80 3.10
CA ALA A 133 23.05 2.81 3.07
C ALA A 133 21.74 2.21 2.54
N PHE A 134 21.80 1.40 1.48
CA PHE A 134 20.64 0.69 0.93
C PHE A 134 19.96 -0.19 1.99
N VAL A 135 20.73 -1.05 2.66
CA VAL A 135 20.19 -1.95 3.69
C VAL A 135 19.73 -1.19 4.93
N ALA A 136 20.46 -0.14 5.35
CA ALA A 136 20.06 0.69 6.49
C ALA A 136 18.72 1.39 6.22
N HIS A 137 18.48 1.85 4.99
CA HIS A 137 17.20 2.47 4.61
C HIS A 137 16.05 1.49 4.73
N THR A 138 16.20 0.26 4.22
CA THR A 138 15.20 -0.80 4.36
C THR A 138 14.88 -1.12 5.82
N LYS A 139 15.93 -1.30 6.64
CA LYS A 139 15.79 -1.55 8.09
C LYS A 139 15.01 -0.41 8.77
N MET A 140 15.41 0.83 8.50
CA MET A 140 14.75 2.01 9.09
C MET A 140 13.26 2.06 8.78
N LEU A 141 12.85 1.79 7.54
CA LEU A 141 11.44 1.81 7.16
C LEU A 141 10.66 0.66 7.80
N SER A 142 11.25 -0.54 7.86
CA SER A 142 10.66 -1.69 8.55
C SER A 142 10.50 -1.45 10.05
N ASP A 143 11.51 -0.87 10.71
CA ASP A 143 11.46 -0.52 12.13
C ASP A 143 10.40 0.57 12.44
N ARG A 144 10.19 1.51 11.52
CA ARG A 144 9.11 2.52 11.65
C ARG A 144 7.74 1.87 11.54
N LEU A 145 7.56 0.99 10.55
CA LEU A 145 6.30 0.24 10.38
C LEU A 145 5.98 -0.60 11.61
N GLU A 146 6.96 -1.34 12.14
CA GLU A 146 6.78 -2.18 13.34
C GLU A 146 6.33 -1.34 14.54
N ARG A 147 6.99 -0.19 14.78
CA ARG A 147 6.59 0.74 15.85
C ARG A 147 5.19 1.29 15.64
N ALA A 148 4.90 1.78 14.44
CA ALA A 148 3.58 2.32 14.12
C ALA A 148 2.46 1.30 14.33
N LEU A 149 2.67 0.02 13.97
CA LEU A 149 1.73 -1.06 14.23
C LEU A 149 1.64 -1.43 15.72
N THR A 150 2.77 -1.45 16.44
CA THR A 150 2.83 -1.79 17.87
C THR A 150 2.08 -0.77 18.71
N ASP A 151 2.25 0.52 18.41
CA ASP A 151 1.63 1.64 19.15
C ASP A 151 0.14 1.83 18.79
N LEU A 152 -0.36 1.10 17.79
CA LEU A 152 -1.69 1.26 17.25
C LEU A 152 -2.74 0.55 18.10
N GLU A 153 -3.61 1.32 18.76
CA GLU A 153 -4.78 0.80 19.48
C GLU A 153 -6.01 0.77 18.57
N ALA A 154 -6.33 -0.43 18.04
CA ALA A 154 -7.44 -0.62 17.11
C ALA A 154 -8.06 -2.03 17.23
N ASP A 155 -9.32 -2.16 16.81
CA ASP A 155 -10.03 -3.43 16.76
C ASP A 155 -9.60 -4.28 15.55
N LEU A 156 -9.28 -3.60 14.43
CA LEU A 156 -8.67 -4.18 13.23
C LEU A 156 -7.44 -3.38 12.84
N ARG A 157 -6.37 -4.06 12.45
CA ARG A 157 -5.09 -3.47 12.06
C ARG A 157 -4.74 -3.83 10.63
N ILE A 158 -4.39 -2.83 9.82
CA ILE A 158 -4.01 -2.99 8.43
C ILE A 158 -2.62 -2.41 8.22
N ALA A 159 -1.74 -3.17 7.59
CA ALA A 159 -0.48 -2.65 7.07
C ALA A 159 -0.66 -2.27 5.60
N LEU A 160 -0.44 -1.00 5.26
CA LEU A 160 -0.48 -0.47 3.91
C LEU A 160 0.92 -0.19 3.42
N LEU A 161 1.35 -0.90 2.38
CA LEU A 161 2.69 -0.85 1.83
C LEU A 161 2.64 -0.54 0.33
N HIS A 162 3.78 -0.12 -0.23
CA HIS A 162 3.96 -0.15 -1.68
C HIS A 162 4.84 -1.34 -2.09
N TYR A 163 6.03 -1.50 -1.48
CA TYR A 163 6.90 -2.64 -1.74
C TYR A 163 6.38 -3.93 -1.13
N SER A 164 6.61 -5.05 -1.81
CA SER A 164 6.13 -6.36 -1.35
C SER A 164 6.83 -6.84 -0.06
N PRO A 165 6.07 -7.36 0.93
CA PRO A 165 6.65 -7.98 2.11
C PRO A 165 7.03 -9.45 1.91
N ILE A 166 6.54 -10.14 0.86
CA ILE A 166 6.70 -11.59 0.67
C ILE A 166 6.95 -11.98 -0.79
N GLU A 167 7.64 -13.09 -0.99
CA GLU A 167 7.99 -13.60 -2.32
C GLU A 167 6.78 -14.14 -3.09
N THR A 168 5.82 -14.74 -2.40
CA THR A 168 4.69 -15.41 -3.06
C THR A 168 3.82 -14.46 -3.86
N THR A 169 3.73 -13.18 -3.49
CA THR A 169 3.04 -12.18 -4.29
C THR A 169 3.87 -11.62 -5.45
N LEU A 170 5.14 -12.03 -5.57
CA LEU A 170 6.03 -11.72 -6.71
C LEU A 170 6.03 -12.82 -7.79
N GLU A 171 5.36 -13.95 -7.56
CA GLU A 171 5.31 -15.04 -8.55
C GLU A 171 4.73 -14.55 -9.87
N GLY A 172 5.56 -14.59 -10.92
CA GLY A 172 5.30 -14.02 -12.25
C GLY A 172 6.27 -12.92 -12.63
N GLU A 173 6.92 -12.28 -11.67
CA GLU A 173 8.03 -11.36 -11.89
C GLU A 173 9.33 -12.14 -12.18
N ARG A 174 10.33 -11.45 -12.72
CA ARG A 174 11.66 -12.03 -12.93
C ARG A 174 12.39 -12.15 -11.59
N LEU A 175 12.97 -13.30 -11.30
CA LEU A 175 13.70 -13.55 -10.05
C LEU A 175 14.84 -12.55 -9.81
N GLU A 176 15.48 -12.08 -10.88
CA GLU A 176 16.62 -11.15 -10.81
C GLU A 176 16.23 -9.78 -10.22
N ILE A 177 14.95 -9.41 -10.28
CA ILE A 177 14.49 -8.12 -9.76
C ILE A 177 13.82 -8.24 -8.38
N TYR A 178 13.60 -9.43 -7.84
CA TYR A 178 12.98 -9.63 -6.52
C TYR A 178 13.59 -8.75 -5.43
N PRO A 179 14.94 -8.61 -5.32
CA PRO A 179 15.55 -7.74 -4.30
C PRO A 179 15.16 -6.25 -4.42
N PHE A 180 14.66 -5.83 -5.58
CA PHE A 180 14.21 -4.46 -5.83
C PHE A 180 12.69 -4.32 -5.70
N LEU A 181 11.94 -5.43 -5.61
CA LEU A 181 10.49 -5.42 -5.51
C LEU A 181 9.99 -5.49 -4.06
N GLY A 182 10.86 -5.80 -3.11
CA GLY A 182 10.44 -5.88 -1.72
C GLY A 182 11.53 -6.34 -0.76
N SER A 183 11.11 -6.58 0.47
CA SER A 183 12.00 -7.05 1.53
C SER A 183 11.24 -7.91 2.55
N TYR A 184 11.87 -9.02 2.94
CA TYR A 184 11.38 -9.87 4.03
C TYR A 184 11.28 -9.13 5.37
N LEU A 185 12.05 -8.06 5.57
CA LEU A 185 12.00 -7.23 6.79
C LEU A 185 10.65 -6.56 7.00
N LEU A 186 9.92 -6.25 5.92
CA LEU A 186 8.56 -5.73 6.01
C LEU A 186 7.59 -6.77 6.57
N ALA A 187 7.72 -8.04 6.14
CA ALA A 187 6.92 -9.13 6.70
C ALA A 187 7.27 -9.38 8.18
N GLU A 188 8.57 -9.38 8.53
CA GLU A 188 9.01 -9.55 9.93
C GLU A 188 8.44 -8.45 10.83
N ALA A 189 8.50 -7.19 10.38
CA ALA A 189 7.93 -6.06 11.13
C ALA A 189 6.43 -6.25 11.40
N VAL A 190 5.66 -6.69 10.39
CA VAL A 190 4.22 -6.92 10.56
C VAL A 190 3.95 -8.18 11.38
N ASP A 191 4.71 -9.26 11.20
CA ASP A 191 4.56 -10.49 11.97
C ASP A 191 4.85 -10.28 13.47
N ASN A 192 5.83 -9.42 13.79
CA ASN A 192 6.18 -9.07 15.18
C ASN A 192 5.08 -8.22 15.85
N ALA A 193 4.59 -7.18 15.15
CA ALA A 193 3.60 -6.25 15.71
C ALA A 193 2.16 -6.79 15.63
N GLY A 194 1.85 -7.61 14.62
CA GLY A 194 0.54 -8.15 14.31
C GLY A 194 -0.33 -7.22 13.48
N ALA A 195 -0.97 -7.80 12.46
CA ALA A 195 -2.01 -7.16 11.65
C ALA A 195 -3.05 -8.19 11.18
N ASP A 196 -4.20 -7.70 10.71
CA ASP A 196 -5.27 -8.55 10.18
C ASP A 196 -5.19 -8.68 8.66
N LEU A 197 -4.55 -7.70 7.99
CA LEU A 197 -4.38 -7.67 6.54
C LEU A 197 -3.15 -6.82 6.17
N ILE A 198 -2.41 -7.26 5.15
CA ILE A 198 -1.38 -6.47 4.48
C ILE A 198 -1.84 -6.20 3.05
N LEU A 199 -1.75 -4.95 2.62
CA LEU A 199 -1.98 -4.51 1.24
C LEU A 199 -0.68 -3.94 0.68
N HIS A 200 -0.32 -4.29 -0.56
CA HIS A 200 0.82 -3.70 -1.25
C HIS A 200 0.58 -3.61 -2.77
N GLY A 201 1.42 -2.84 -3.47
CA GLY A 201 1.47 -2.70 -4.91
C GLY A 201 2.78 -3.20 -5.52
N HIS A 202 3.33 -2.43 -6.45
CA HIS A 202 4.67 -2.53 -7.03
C HIS A 202 4.94 -3.74 -7.93
N ALA A 203 4.45 -4.93 -7.62
CA ALA A 203 4.68 -6.16 -8.39
C ALA A 203 3.61 -6.34 -9.45
N HIS A 204 3.83 -5.75 -10.64
CA HIS A 204 2.84 -5.65 -11.72
C HIS A 204 2.52 -6.99 -12.39
N HIS A 205 3.48 -7.93 -12.40
CA HIS A 205 3.31 -9.27 -12.95
C HIS A 205 3.16 -10.34 -11.87
N GLY A 206 3.08 -9.91 -10.61
CA GLY A 206 2.93 -10.80 -9.46
C GLY A 206 1.54 -11.44 -9.35
N THR A 207 1.31 -12.11 -8.23
CA THR A 207 0.02 -12.71 -7.87
C THR A 207 -0.68 -11.90 -6.78
N GLU A 208 -2.02 -11.94 -6.75
CA GLU A 208 -2.81 -11.14 -5.79
C GLU A 208 -2.64 -11.63 -4.35
N LYS A 209 -2.55 -12.94 -4.11
CA LYS A 209 -2.76 -13.55 -2.79
C LYS A 209 -1.51 -14.20 -2.25
N GLY A 210 -1.18 -13.87 -0.99
CA GLY A 210 -0.13 -14.52 -0.22
C GLY A 210 -0.44 -14.49 1.27
N ARG A 211 0.51 -15.02 2.05
CA ARG A 211 0.52 -14.95 3.51
C ARG A 211 1.95 -14.76 3.99
N THR A 212 2.11 -14.03 5.10
CA THR A 212 3.39 -13.95 5.80
C THR A 212 3.74 -15.31 6.46
N PRO A 213 4.97 -15.49 6.95
CA PRO A 213 5.34 -16.66 7.77
C PRO A 213 4.44 -16.87 8.99
N ALA A 214 3.95 -15.82 9.66
CA ALA A 214 2.99 -15.92 10.75
C ALA A 214 1.54 -16.16 10.29
N GLY A 215 1.28 -16.21 8.98
CA GLY A 215 -0.03 -16.50 8.40
C GLY A 215 -0.92 -15.29 8.14
N ILE A 216 -0.42 -14.07 8.32
CA ILE A 216 -1.16 -12.84 8.03
C ILE A 216 -1.46 -12.76 6.53
N PRO A 217 -2.72 -12.53 6.12
CA PRO A 217 -3.07 -12.39 4.71
C PRO A 217 -2.37 -11.20 4.05
N VAL A 218 -1.80 -11.42 2.86
CA VAL A 218 -1.20 -10.38 2.01
C VAL A 218 -1.98 -10.29 0.71
N ARG A 219 -2.21 -9.07 0.22
CA ARG A 219 -2.83 -8.81 -1.07
C ARG A 219 -1.99 -7.83 -1.88
N ASN A 220 -1.59 -8.26 -3.05
CA ASN A 220 -1.05 -7.37 -4.07
C ASN A 220 -2.21 -6.70 -4.80
N VAL A 221 -2.39 -5.41 -4.56
CA VAL A 221 -3.47 -4.60 -5.13
C VAL A 221 -3.01 -3.72 -6.28
N ALA A 222 -1.84 -4.02 -6.87
CA ALA A 222 -1.38 -3.37 -8.10
C ALA A 222 -2.45 -3.47 -9.18
N GLN A 223 -2.81 -2.35 -9.81
CA GLN A 223 -3.87 -2.32 -10.83
C GLN A 223 -3.64 -3.33 -11.96
N PRO A 224 -2.41 -3.56 -12.47
CA PRO A 224 -2.16 -4.59 -13.47
C PRO A 224 -2.47 -6.02 -13.00
N VAL A 225 -2.36 -6.29 -11.69
CA VAL A 225 -2.66 -7.60 -11.08
C VAL A 225 -4.15 -7.79 -10.88
N ILE A 226 -4.81 -6.82 -10.25
CA ILE A 226 -6.24 -6.93 -9.94
C ILE A 226 -7.13 -6.68 -11.16
N ARG A 227 -6.65 -5.94 -12.17
CA ARG A 227 -7.34 -5.63 -13.44
C ARG A 227 -8.69 -4.95 -13.29
N HIS A 228 -8.87 -4.22 -12.22
CA HIS A 228 -10.06 -3.44 -11.88
C HIS A 228 -9.66 -2.07 -11.36
N ALA A 229 -10.60 -1.15 -11.29
CA ALA A 229 -10.38 0.16 -10.69
C ALA A 229 -9.96 0.06 -9.22
N TYR A 230 -10.48 -0.93 -8.50
CA TYR A 230 -10.12 -1.34 -7.14
C TYR A 230 -10.70 -2.72 -6.83
N ASN A 231 -10.13 -3.42 -5.85
CA ASN A 231 -10.76 -4.59 -5.23
C ASN A 231 -11.37 -4.20 -3.87
N VAL A 232 -12.41 -4.93 -3.43
CA VAL A 232 -13.01 -4.75 -2.11
C VAL A 232 -12.74 -5.99 -1.26
N TYR A 233 -12.15 -5.77 -0.09
CA TYR A 233 -11.87 -6.78 0.92
C TYR A 233 -12.75 -6.53 2.13
N THR A 234 -13.32 -7.60 2.71
CA THR A 234 -14.15 -7.50 3.90
C THR A 234 -13.41 -8.10 5.09
N LEU A 235 -13.29 -7.32 6.15
CA LEU A 235 -12.78 -7.76 7.44
C LEU A 235 -13.91 -7.78 8.48
N ASP A 236 -13.88 -8.76 9.36
CA ASP A 236 -14.77 -8.80 10.52
C ASP A 236 -13.97 -8.88 11.83
N ALA A 237 -14.65 -8.65 12.95
CA ALA A 237 -14.03 -8.72 14.28
C ALA A 237 -13.54 -10.14 14.65
N SER A 238 -13.93 -11.17 13.89
CA SER A 238 -13.41 -12.53 14.05
C SER A 238 -12.06 -12.74 13.38
N ARG A 239 -11.51 -11.69 12.76
CA ARG A 239 -10.21 -11.66 12.07
C ARG A 239 -10.12 -12.59 10.85
N GLN A 240 -11.23 -12.86 10.20
CA GLN A 240 -11.26 -13.59 8.92
C GLN A 240 -11.38 -12.63 7.74
N VAL A 241 -10.43 -12.72 6.81
CA VAL A 241 -10.54 -12.05 5.51
C VAL A 241 -11.52 -12.84 4.65
N ILE A 242 -12.72 -12.31 4.48
CA ILE A 242 -13.73 -12.89 3.59
C ILE A 242 -13.49 -12.33 2.18
N ALA A 243 -13.47 -13.22 1.20
CA ALA A 243 -13.03 -12.99 -0.16
C ALA A 243 -13.60 -11.73 -0.84
N ALA A 244 -12.81 -11.17 -1.77
CA ALA A 244 -13.22 -10.11 -2.68
C ALA A 244 -14.52 -10.45 -3.41
N ALA A 245 -15.54 -9.64 -3.25
CA ALA A 245 -16.64 -9.60 -4.21
C ALA A 245 -16.12 -8.93 -5.49
N GLY A 246 -16.31 -9.59 -6.63
CA GLY A 246 -15.73 -9.21 -7.90
C GLY A 246 -15.77 -7.71 -8.21
N GLY A 247 -14.64 -7.23 -8.69
CA GLY A 247 -14.46 -5.84 -9.09
C GLY A 247 -15.40 -5.43 -10.21
N VAL A 248 -15.60 -4.13 -10.34
CA VAL A 248 -16.34 -3.51 -11.45
C VAL A 248 -15.39 -3.34 -12.61
N THR A 249 -15.72 -3.95 -13.72
CA THR A 249 -15.04 -3.72 -15.02
C THR A 249 -15.31 -2.32 -15.53
#